data_a8d0b80c7f199f984d93bf6ea79fbb08
#
_entry.id   a8d0b80c7f199f984d93bf6ea79fbb08
#
_cell.length_a   1.000
_cell.length_b   1.000
_cell.length_c   1.000
_cell.angle_alpha   90.00
_cell.angle_beta   90.00
_cell.angle_gamma   90.00
#
_symmetry.space_group_name_H-M   'P 1'
#
loop_
_entity.id
_entity.type
_entity.pdbx_description
1 polymer ?
#
loop_
_entity_poly.entity_id
_entity_poly.type
_entity_poly.pdbx_seq_one_letter_code
_entity_poly.pdbx_strand_id
1 'polypeptide(L)' 'MIEKVKQAILTILQNKQRNGDVLPYATSIEVAHLLKMNALEVEKIAQGIEGIVKGKTLNHEYYYE' A
#
# COMPACT_ATOMS: atom_id res chain seq x y z
N MET A 1 -6.83 -11.14 -6.86
CA MET A 1 -6.08 -9.89 -6.80
C MET A 1 -5.83 -9.38 -5.39
N ILE A 2 -6.72 -9.67 -4.44
CA ILE A 2 -6.53 -9.22 -3.04
C ILE A 2 -5.21 -9.70 -2.47
N GLU A 3 -4.86 -10.95 -2.68
CA GLU A 3 -3.59 -11.49 -2.17
C GLU A 3 -2.37 -10.78 -2.77
N LYS A 4 -2.41 -10.50 -4.05
CA LYS A 4 -1.31 -9.82 -4.73
C LYS A 4 -1.08 -8.41 -4.15
N VAL A 5 -2.16 -7.67 -3.97
CA VAL A 5 -2.09 -6.32 -3.41
C VAL A 5 -1.62 -6.37 -1.96
N LYS A 6 -2.16 -7.31 -1.17
CA LYS A 6 -1.75 -7.49 0.22
C LYS A 6 -0.26 -7.80 0.33
N GLN A 7 0.25 -8.72 -0.48
CA GLN A 7 1.66 -9.08 -0.45
C GLN A 7 2.55 -7.92 -0.88
N ALA A 8 2.10 -7.13 -1.86
CA ALA A 8 2.85 -5.95 -2.28
C ALA A 8 2.95 -4.92 -1.15
N ILE A 9 1.86 -4.69 -0.44
CA ILE A 9 1.84 -3.78 0.69
C ILE A 9 2.85 -4.26 1.76
N LEU A 10 2.78 -5.54 2.11
CA LEU A 10 3.69 -6.10 3.12
C LEU A 10 5.15 -5.99 2.69
N THR A 11 5.43 -6.26 1.42
CA THR A 11 6.78 -6.16 0.88
C THR A 11 7.31 -4.73 1.00
N ILE A 12 6.51 -3.75 0.64
CA ILE A 12 6.89 -2.34 0.72
C ILE A 12 7.14 -1.94 2.18
N LEU A 13 6.25 -2.37 3.09
CA LEU A 13 6.41 -2.06 4.50
C LEU A 13 7.69 -2.66 5.08
N GLN A 14 7.98 -3.91 4.73
CA GLN A 14 9.20 -4.58 5.19
C GLN A 14 10.45 -3.87 4.69
N ASN A 15 10.45 -3.46 3.43
CA ASN A 15 11.59 -2.75 2.86
C ASN A 15 11.80 -1.41 3.54
N LYS A 16 10.74 -0.69 3.86
CA LYS A 16 10.83 0.59 4.55
C LYS A 16 11.35 0.43 5.97
N GLN A 17 10.89 -0.61 6.69
CA GLN A 17 11.41 -0.92 8.01
C GLN A 17 12.89 -1.23 7.97
N ARG A 18 13.31 -2.01 6.99
CA ARG A 18 14.71 -2.39 6.82
C ARG A 18 15.59 -1.17 6.55
N ASN A 19 15.06 -0.20 5.83
CA ASN A 19 15.77 1.03 5.51
C ASN A 19 15.73 2.08 6.63
N GLY A 20 14.99 1.79 7.71
CA GLY A 20 14.90 2.69 8.84
C GLY A 20 14.00 3.91 8.62
N ASP A 21 13.04 3.81 7.73
CA ASP A 21 12.12 4.90 7.47
C ASP A 21 11.28 5.22 8.71
N VAL A 22 11.08 6.51 8.97
CA VAL A 22 10.40 6.98 10.18
C VAL A 22 8.90 6.72 10.11
N LEU A 23 8.30 6.77 8.92
CA LEU A 23 6.88 6.55 8.72
C LEU A 23 6.67 5.38 7.77
N PRO A 24 6.67 4.15 8.30
CA PRO A 24 6.55 2.96 7.45
C PRO A 24 5.10 2.76 6.99
N TYR A 25 4.74 3.35 5.88
CA TYR A 25 3.46 3.07 5.25
C TYR A 25 3.67 2.95 3.74
N ALA A 26 2.79 2.18 3.10
CA ALA A 26 2.80 1.98 1.66
C ALA A 26 1.65 2.78 1.05
N THR A 27 1.92 3.57 0.01
CA THR A 27 0.87 4.31 -0.68
C THR A 27 0.30 3.46 -1.82
N SER A 28 -0.93 3.79 -2.24
CA SER A 28 -1.54 3.11 -3.38
C SER A 28 -0.70 3.30 -4.64
N ILE A 29 -0.04 4.44 -4.77
CA ILE A 29 0.82 4.71 -5.93
C ILE A 29 2.03 3.78 -5.93
N GLU A 30 2.65 3.56 -4.76
CA GLU A 30 3.77 2.64 -4.65
C GLU A 30 3.38 1.21 -5.00
N VAL A 31 2.22 0.77 -4.50
CA VAL A 31 1.71 -0.57 -4.79
C VAL A 31 1.40 -0.71 -6.28
N ALA A 32 0.76 0.30 -6.86
CA ALA A 32 0.43 0.29 -8.28
C ALA A 32 1.69 0.20 -9.13
N HIS A 33 2.72 0.95 -8.75
CA HIS A 33 3.99 0.94 -9.46
C HIS A 33 4.65 -0.44 -9.39
N LEU A 34 4.66 -1.04 -8.21
CA LEU A 34 5.26 -2.35 -8.00
C LEU A 34 4.56 -3.43 -8.81
N LEU A 35 3.23 -3.39 -8.88
CA LEU A 35 2.43 -4.39 -9.56
C LEU A 35 2.11 -4.04 -11.00
N LYS A 36 2.53 -2.86 -11.46
CA LYS A 36 2.24 -2.35 -12.81
C LYS A 36 0.74 -2.29 -13.05
N MET A 37 0.03 -1.72 -12.09
CA MET A 37 -1.41 -1.58 -12.10
C MET A 37 -1.81 -0.11 -12.03
N ASN A 38 -3.09 0.15 -12.25
CA ASN A 38 -3.66 1.48 -12.04
C ASN A 38 -3.88 1.70 -10.54
N ALA A 39 -3.50 2.88 -10.04
CA ALA A 39 -3.66 3.19 -8.62
C ALA A 39 -5.12 3.12 -8.15
N LEU A 40 -6.06 3.50 -9.00
CA LEU A 40 -7.48 3.41 -8.65
C LEU A 40 -7.93 1.96 -8.44
N GLU A 41 -7.39 1.02 -9.22
CA GLU A 41 -7.66 -0.40 -9.02
C GLU A 41 -7.11 -0.89 -7.71
N VAL A 42 -5.87 -0.45 -7.38
CA VAL A 42 -5.26 -0.81 -6.10
C VAL A 42 -6.13 -0.33 -4.94
N GLU A 43 -6.63 0.90 -5.02
CA GLU A 43 -7.47 1.46 -3.97
C GLU A 43 -8.76 0.66 -3.77
N LYS A 44 -9.39 0.26 -4.87
CA LYS A 44 -10.60 -0.56 -4.80
C LYS A 44 -10.32 -1.92 -4.18
N ILE A 45 -9.26 -2.57 -4.61
CA ILE A 45 -8.90 -3.89 -4.10
C ILE A 45 -8.51 -3.82 -2.63
N ALA A 46 -7.75 -2.78 -2.26
CA ALA A 46 -7.29 -2.63 -0.88
C ALA A 46 -8.43 -2.45 0.11
N GLN A 47 -9.55 -1.87 -0.31
CA GLN A 47 -10.72 -1.73 0.57
C GLN A 47 -11.27 -3.08 1.03
N GLY A 48 -11.04 -4.12 0.25
CA GLY A 48 -11.47 -5.47 0.61
C GLY A 48 -10.47 -6.24 1.46
N ILE A 49 -9.30 -5.68 1.74
CA ILE A 49 -8.30 -6.35 2.55
C ILE A 49 -8.56 -6.07 4.03
N GLU A 50 -8.67 -7.13 4.82
CA GLU A 50 -8.81 -7.02 6.26
C GLU A 50 -7.44 -7.11 6.93
N GLY A 51 -7.34 -6.53 8.13
CA GLY A 51 -6.12 -6.65 8.93
C GLY A 51 -5.04 -5.64 8.62
N ILE A 52 -5.30 -4.67 7.75
CA ILE A 52 -4.37 -3.58 7.50
C ILE A 52 -5.03 -2.25 7.86
N VAL A 53 -4.21 -1.31 8.30
CA VAL A 53 -4.68 0.05 8.56
C VAL A 53 -4.73 0.80 7.23
N LYS A 54 -5.82 1.51 7.00
CA LYS A 54 -6.03 2.28 5.77
C LYS A 54 -6.28 3.72 6.13
N GLY A 55 -5.69 4.63 5.39
CA GLY A 55 -5.87 6.04 5.63
C GLY A 55 -5.64 6.86 4.38
N LYS A 56 -5.70 8.17 4.54
CA LYS A 56 -5.51 9.12 3.47
C LYS A 56 -4.55 10.21 3.93
N THR A 57 -3.55 10.53 3.12
CA THR A 57 -2.59 11.59 3.44
C THR A 57 -3.21 12.96 3.21
N LEU A 58 -2.49 14.00 3.61
CA LEU A 58 -2.93 15.38 3.38
C LEU A 58 -3.03 15.71 1.88
N ASN A 59 -2.28 15.00 1.05
CA ASN A 59 -2.32 15.16 -0.40
C ASN A 59 -3.36 14.24 -1.06
N HIS A 60 -4.26 13.66 -0.25
CA HIS A 60 -5.33 12.78 -0.74
C HIS A 60 -4.83 11.48 -1.35
N GLU A 61 -3.65 11.02 -0.94
CA GLU A 61 -3.14 9.72 -1.34
C GLU A 61 -3.54 8.66 -0.31
N TYR A 62 -4.05 7.53 -0.79
CA TYR A 62 -4.34 6.41 0.11
C TYR A 62 -3.04 5.75 0.57
N TYR A 63 -3.00 5.35 1.84
CA TYR A 63 -1.85 4.63 2.38
C TYR A 63 -2.31 3.44 3.22
N TYR A 64 -1.39 2.50 3.42
CA TYR A 64 -1.66 1.24 4.12
C TYR A 64 -0.52 0.92 5.07
N GLU A 65 -0.91 0.41 6.24
CA GLU A 65 0.05 -0.02 7.26
C GLU A 65 -0.19 -1.45 7.69
#